data_409bff3ea7a431f4656fa04bd101d6a4
#
_entry.id   409bff3ea7a431f4656fa04bd101d6a4
#
_cell.length_a   1.000
_cell.length_b   1.000
_cell.length_c   1.000
_cell.angle_alpha   90.00
_cell.angle_beta   90.00
_cell.angle_gamma   90.00
#
_symmetry.space_group_name_H-M   'P 1'
#
loop_
_entity.id
_entity.type
_entity.pdbx_description
1 polymer ?
#
loop_
_entity_poly.entity_id
_entity_poly.type
_entity_poly.pdbx_seq_one_letter_code
_entity_poly.pdbx_strand_id
1 'polypeptide(L)'
;MTVRRASAALVLLLVVFAASDRARGFATLGSKWPNGNVVMNLQLTPAGTLLDGSASFDAAATEALAIWNTHIDVVKFSAVPASSRPRGDGDLINHVFFDSHFYGETFGPSTLAITTRWTIGGSTRAEADVVFNTAFQWNAYRGNVRTANGRDLWDLRRVALHEFGHALGLDHPDDQGQRVDALMNSLLGNLDSLTADDIAGAKSLYGSGGVTSNVSFPPRNEPNDFFQQLIALYRDRLGAASVTTYVDPEGAVVWLSEYARYRVGLCDHGTAQSRVFSQIDSGVSIGVCALTPAGAIPFPPRNEGLQFMIALNDKYRDSLGRPATSSFVDNEGAVVWVLEYFRYRLNRCGHGDATTRVFQQILGQGIQPTC
;
A
#
# COMPACT_ATOMS: atom_id res chain seq x y z
N MET A 1 38.21 67.18 -41.74
CA MET A 1 36.93 66.37 -41.62
C MET A 1 37.24 65.03 -40.97
N THR A 2 37.02 64.92 -39.71
CA THR A 2 37.41 63.74 -38.91
C THR A 2 36.14 63.03 -38.49
N VAL A 3 35.90 61.82 -39.03
CA VAL A 3 34.75 61.00 -38.74
C VAL A 3 35.04 60.15 -37.50
N ARG A 4 34.34 60.40 -36.39
CA ARG A 4 34.37 59.54 -35.21
C ARG A 4 33.41 58.39 -35.36
N ARG A 5 33.93 57.16 -35.29
CA ARG A 5 33.10 55.94 -35.18
C ARG A 5 32.71 55.75 -33.73
N ALA A 6 31.42 55.67 -33.48
CA ALA A 6 30.87 55.26 -32.20
C ALA A 6 30.77 53.75 -32.16
N SER A 7 31.47 53.10 -31.22
CA SER A 7 31.33 51.64 -30.94
C SER A 7 30.22 51.47 -29.91
N ALA A 8 29.14 50.80 -30.29
CA ALA A 8 28.10 50.37 -29.38
C ALA A 8 28.55 49.07 -28.71
N ALA A 9 28.76 49.11 -27.41
CA ALA A 9 29.01 47.90 -26.59
C ALA A 9 27.68 47.24 -26.28
N LEU A 10 27.48 46.02 -26.84
CA LEU A 10 26.35 45.17 -26.51
C LEU A 10 26.62 44.48 -25.18
N VAL A 11 25.95 44.93 -24.09
CA VAL A 11 25.98 44.26 -22.79
C VAL A 11 25.02 43.09 -22.85
N LEU A 12 25.57 41.89 -22.96
CA LEU A 12 24.80 40.63 -22.88
C LEU A 12 24.52 40.33 -21.39
N LEU A 13 23.29 40.59 -20.95
CA LEU A 13 22.84 40.24 -19.59
C LEU A 13 22.59 38.75 -19.53
N LEU A 14 23.55 37.98 -19.02
CA LEU A 14 23.35 36.55 -18.71
C LEU A 14 22.46 36.45 -17.48
N VAL A 15 21.18 36.21 -17.67
CA VAL A 15 20.28 35.81 -16.56
C VAL A 15 20.57 34.34 -16.27
N VAL A 16 21.42 34.09 -15.29
CA VAL A 16 21.60 32.77 -14.70
C VAL A 16 20.34 32.48 -13.90
N PHE A 17 19.43 31.69 -14.46
CA PHE A 17 18.42 31.03 -13.64
C PHE A 17 19.16 30.02 -12.76
N ALA A 18 19.51 30.43 -11.55
CA ALA A 18 19.80 29.49 -10.49
C ALA A 18 18.50 28.69 -10.26
N ALA A 19 18.44 27.47 -10.77
CA ALA A 19 17.50 26.50 -10.29
C ALA A 19 17.76 26.39 -8.77
N SER A 20 16.92 27.02 -7.97
CA SER A 20 16.92 26.76 -6.53
C SER A 20 16.59 25.29 -6.38
N ASP A 21 17.61 24.44 -6.21
CA ASP A 21 17.40 23.17 -5.53
C ASP A 21 16.70 23.53 -4.23
N ARG A 22 15.39 23.30 -4.18
CA ARG A 22 14.68 23.37 -2.91
C ARG A 22 15.36 22.34 -2.04
N ALA A 23 16.12 22.80 -1.06
CA ALA A 23 16.71 21.94 -0.06
C ALA A 23 15.58 21.00 0.43
N ARG A 24 15.73 19.71 0.16
CA ARG A 24 14.80 18.71 0.68
C ARG A 24 15.01 18.73 2.17
N GLY A 25 13.94 18.98 2.93
CA GLY A 25 14.01 19.06 4.36
C GLY A 25 14.09 17.68 5.03
N PHE A 26 13.49 16.65 4.41
CA PHE A 26 13.45 15.29 4.95
C PHE A 26 14.73 14.49 4.65
N ALA A 27 15.02 13.50 5.49
CA ALA A 27 16.09 12.51 5.29
C ALA A 27 15.51 11.11 5.14
N THR A 28 16.29 10.21 4.50
CA THR A 28 15.87 8.81 4.29
C THR A 28 17.00 7.84 4.63
N LEU A 29 16.63 6.66 5.11
CA LEU A 29 17.54 5.57 5.49
C LEU A 29 18.12 4.78 4.29
N GLY A 30 17.76 5.16 3.05
CA GLY A 30 18.24 4.50 1.83
C GLY A 30 17.59 3.15 1.53
N SER A 31 16.73 2.64 2.39
CA SER A 31 15.97 1.41 2.17
C SER A 31 14.46 1.67 2.31
N LYS A 32 13.67 0.93 1.54
CA LYS A 32 12.22 1.05 1.56
C LYS A 32 11.52 -0.29 1.37
N TRP A 33 10.27 -0.37 1.80
CA TRP A 33 9.45 -1.55 1.55
C TRP A 33 9.18 -1.74 0.05
N PRO A 34 9.06 -2.98 -0.41
CA PRO A 34 8.39 -3.24 -1.67
C PRO A 34 6.93 -2.78 -1.57
N ASN A 35 6.30 -2.48 -2.70
CA ASN A 35 4.89 -2.10 -2.72
C ASN A 35 4.03 -3.19 -2.04
N GLY A 36 3.05 -2.78 -1.25
CA GLY A 36 2.15 -3.71 -0.61
C GLY A 36 1.74 -3.34 0.81
N ASN A 37 1.36 -4.34 1.57
CA ASN A 37 0.95 -4.20 2.95
C ASN A 37 2.06 -4.58 3.92
N VAL A 38 2.32 -3.71 4.89
CA VAL A 38 3.28 -3.91 5.97
C VAL A 38 2.48 -4.21 7.25
N VAL A 39 2.51 -5.44 7.68
CA VAL A 39 1.78 -5.89 8.88
C VAL A 39 2.62 -5.60 10.11
N MET A 40 2.07 -4.84 11.08
CA MET A 40 2.71 -4.52 12.36
C MET A 40 2.01 -5.29 13.48
N ASN A 41 2.72 -6.18 14.16
CA ASN A 41 2.20 -6.97 15.26
C ASN A 41 2.35 -6.19 16.57
N LEU A 42 1.26 -5.62 17.06
CA LEU A 42 1.27 -4.77 18.24
C LEU A 42 1.15 -5.62 19.52
N GLN A 43 2.06 -5.42 20.44
CA GLN A 43 2.18 -6.13 21.72
C GLN A 43 2.49 -5.16 22.85
N LEU A 44 1.79 -4.02 22.85
CA LEU A 44 2.07 -2.91 23.77
C LEU A 44 1.34 -3.03 25.11
N THR A 45 0.62 -4.10 25.33
CA THR A 45 -0.14 -4.43 26.55
C THR A 45 -1.15 -3.38 27.04
N PRO A 46 -2.27 -3.80 27.60
CA PRO A 46 -3.36 -2.88 27.96
C PRO A 46 -2.97 -1.98 29.12
N ALA A 47 -3.14 -0.68 28.97
CA ALA A 47 -2.97 0.31 30.02
C ALA A 47 -4.30 0.80 30.60
N GLY A 48 -5.42 0.22 30.35
CA GLY A 48 -6.72 0.82 30.67
C GLY A 48 -7.00 2.08 29.82
N THR A 49 -7.99 2.88 30.21
CA THR A 49 -8.32 4.11 29.45
C THR A 49 -7.21 5.13 29.57
N LEU A 50 -6.64 5.51 28.44
CA LEU A 50 -5.59 6.51 28.33
C LEU A 50 -6.17 7.94 28.33
N LEU A 51 -5.32 8.95 28.50
CA LEU A 51 -5.75 10.35 28.64
C LEU A 51 -6.47 10.92 27.41
N ASP A 52 -6.28 10.33 26.24
CA ASP A 52 -6.99 10.69 25.01
C ASP A 52 -8.29 9.89 24.78
N GLY A 53 -8.60 8.98 25.71
CA GLY A 53 -9.74 8.07 25.61
C GLY A 53 -9.45 6.77 24.87
N SER A 54 -8.24 6.55 24.37
CA SER A 54 -7.85 5.27 23.75
C SER A 54 -7.96 4.13 24.76
N ALA A 55 -8.45 2.98 24.31
CA ALA A 55 -8.66 1.81 25.15
C ALA A 55 -7.36 1.07 25.51
N SER A 56 -6.28 1.29 24.76
CA SER A 56 -4.99 0.62 24.94
C SER A 56 -3.87 1.35 24.19
N PHE A 57 -2.62 1.03 24.50
CA PHE A 57 -1.48 1.48 23.71
C PHE A 57 -1.49 0.93 22.28
N ASP A 58 -2.00 -0.28 22.06
CA ASP A 58 -2.19 -0.81 20.71
C ASP A 58 -3.17 0.05 19.90
N ALA A 59 -4.23 0.57 20.51
CA ALA A 59 -5.18 1.47 19.84
C ALA A 59 -4.51 2.79 19.44
N ALA A 60 -3.71 3.39 20.34
CA ALA A 60 -2.95 4.61 20.05
C ALA A 60 -1.90 4.41 18.93
N ALA A 61 -1.21 3.26 18.91
CA ALA A 61 -0.26 2.90 17.86
C ALA A 61 -0.98 2.62 16.53
N THR A 62 -2.14 1.98 16.56
CA THR A 62 -2.98 1.75 15.36
C THR A 62 -3.40 3.07 14.73
N GLU A 63 -3.76 4.07 15.53
CA GLU A 63 -4.05 5.42 15.03
C GLU A 63 -2.83 6.05 14.34
N ALA A 64 -1.63 5.91 14.91
CA ALA A 64 -0.40 6.42 14.31
C ALA A 64 -0.10 5.78 12.94
N LEU A 65 -0.31 4.47 12.80
CA LEU A 65 -0.21 3.77 11.51
C LEU A 65 -1.25 4.29 10.50
N ALA A 66 -2.48 4.50 10.96
CA ALA A 66 -3.56 5.03 10.11
C ALA A 66 -3.25 6.44 9.60
N ILE A 67 -2.64 7.30 10.43
CA ILE A 67 -2.21 8.64 10.01
C ILE A 67 -1.20 8.56 8.87
N TRP A 68 -0.15 7.75 8.97
CA TRP A 68 0.79 7.55 7.86
C TRP A 68 0.10 7.05 6.59
N ASN A 69 -0.85 6.14 6.73
CA ASN A 69 -1.60 5.59 5.60
C ASN A 69 -2.40 6.63 4.81
N THR A 70 -2.68 7.80 5.38
CA THR A 70 -3.34 8.89 4.64
C THR A 70 -2.40 9.61 3.67
N HIS A 71 -1.09 9.42 3.80
CA HIS A 71 -0.06 10.15 3.04
C HIS A 71 0.79 9.28 2.11
N ILE A 72 0.63 7.96 2.17
CA ILE A 72 1.36 6.98 1.34
C ILE A 72 0.38 6.18 0.50
N ASP A 73 0.76 5.83 -0.74
CA ASP A 73 -0.16 5.23 -1.71
C ASP A 73 0.19 3.76 -2.01
N VAL A 74 1.44 3.48 -2.32
CA VAL A 74 1.88 2.16 -2.81
C VAL A 74 2.25 1.17 -1.70
N VAL A 75 2.38 1.66 -0.47
CA VAL A 75 2.57 0.88 0.76
C VAL A 75 1.48 1.27 1.73
N LYS A 76 0.97 0.32 2.49
CA LYS A 76 0.03 0.56 3.59
C LYS A 76 0.43 -0.25 4.80
N PHE A 77 0.33 0.34 5.96
CA PHE A 77 0.42 -0.37 7.22
C PHE A 77 -0.92 -1.04 7.57
N SER A 78 -0.84 -2.22 8.16
CA SER A 78 -1.96 -2.82 8.90
C SER A 78 -1.51 -3.23 10.30
N ALA A 79 -2.38 -3.07 11.27
CA ALA A 79 -2.12 -3.42 12.65
C ALA A 79 -2.76 -4.78 12.99
N VAL A 80 -2.03 -5.60 13.75
CA VAL A 80 -2.57 -6.78 14.45
C VAL A 80 -2.45 -6.48 15.94
N PRO A 81 -3.48 -5.89 16.57
CA PRO A 81 -3.44 -5.59 18.00
C PRO A 81 -3.49 -6.86 18.83
N ALA A 82 -2.95 -6.78 20.06
CA ALA A 82 -2.84 -7.89 21.01
C ALA A 82 -2.23 -9.16 20.39
N SER A 83 -1.25 -8.97 19.50
CA SER A 83 -0.59 -10.08 18.83
C SER A 83 0.12 -10.99 19.83
N SER A 84 -0.04 -12.29 19.64
CA SER A 84 0.64 -13.33 20.44
C SER A 84 1.85 -13.93 19.74
N ARG A 85 2.31 -13.33 18.63
CA ARG A 85 3.48 -13.84 17.91
C ARG A 85 4.73 -13.76 18.79
N PRO A 86 5.57 -14.80 18.82
CA PRO A 86 6.88 -14.73 19.46
C PRO A 86 7.68 -13.56 18.87
N ARG A 87 8.36 -12.81 19.73
CA ARG A 87 9.23 -11.71 19.29
C ARG A 87 10.55 -12.27 18.83
N GLY A 88 11.02 -11.83 17.68
CA GLY A 88 12.30 -12.22 17.09
C GLY A 88 12.97 -11.04 16.41
N ASP A 89 14.29 -11.07 16.29
CA ASP A 89 15.08 -10.11 15.53
C ASP A 89 15.52 -10.79 14.23
N GLY A 90 15.16 -10.22 13.08
CA GLY A 90 15.45 -10.82 11.77
C GLY A 90 14.59 -12.02 11.42
N ASP A 91 13.38 -12.11 11.96
CA ASP A 91 12.45 -13.21 11.71
C ASP A 91 11.44 -12.89 10.57
N LEU A 92 11.60 -11.74 9.91
CA LEU A 92 10.76 -11.21 8.85
C LEU A 92 9.33 -10.86 9.30
N ILE A 93 9.14 -10.66 10.61
CA ILE A 93 7.88 -10.24 11.22
C ILE A 93 8.11 -8.90 11.91
N ASN A 94 7.24 -7.92 11.65
CA ASN A 94 7.37 -6.63 12.31
C ASN A 94 6.67 -6.66 13.67
N HIS A 95 7.41 -6.36 14.72
CA HIS A 95 6.94 -6.33 16.10
C HIS A 95 6.91 -4.90 16.66
N VAL A 96 5.92 -4.60 17.50
CA VAL A 96 5.83 -3.32 18.21
C VAL A 96 5.54 -3.61 19.66
N PHE A 97 6.49 -3.34 20.57
CA PHE A 97 6.38 -3.76 21.95
C PHE A 97 7.15 -2.87 22.93
N PHE A 98 6.89 -3.06 24.19
CA PHE A 98 7.68 -2.47 25.29
C PHE A 98 8.75 -3.45 25.77
N ASP A 99 9.96 -2.93 25.99
CA ASP A 99 11.00 -3.68 26.69
C ASP A 99 12.00 -2.72 27.38
N SER A 100 12.82 -3.24 28.26
CA SER A 100 13.96 -2.55 28.89
C SER A 100 15.24 -2.64 28.05
N HIS A 101 15.24 -3.51 27.03
CA HIS A 101 16.31 -3.75 26.09
C HIS A 101 15.71 -3.99 24.71
N PHE A 102 16.48 -3.76 23.66
CA PHE A 102 16.08 -4.15 22.33
C PHE A 102 17.03 -5.24 21.82
N TYR A 103 16.52 -6.47 21.79
CA TYR A 103 17.25 -7.68 21.36
C TYR A 103 18.62 -7.88 22.02
N GLY A 104 18.68 -7.62 23.33
CA GLY A 104 19.90 -7.75 24.13
C GLY A 104 20.75 -6.48 24.24
N GLU A 105 20.50 -5.48 23.42
CA GLU A 105 21.17 -4.18 23.47
C GLU A 105 20.47 -3.22 24.46
N THR A 106 21.23 -2.28 25.01
CA THR A 106 20.71 -1.29 25.95
C THR A 106 20.32 0.00 25.26
N PHE A 107 19.19 0.59 25.67
CA PHE A 107 18.83 1.94 25.23
C PHE A 107 19.83 2.99 25.72
N GLY A 108 20.02 4.04 24.91
CA GLY A 108 20.66 5.27 25.39
C GLY A 108 19.82 5.93 26.51
N PRO A 109 20.45 6.79 27.34
CA PRO A 109 19.81 7.33 28.56
C PRO A 109 18.59 8.22 28.27
N SER A 110 18.45 8.77 27.06
CA SER A 110 17.32 9.60 26.62
C SER A 110 16.52 8.96 25.49
N THR A 111 16.81 7.72 25.11
CA THR A 111 16.16 7.05 23.99
C THR A 111 14.79 6.51 24.39
N LEU A 112 13.73 7.10 23.83
CA LEU A 112 12.34 6.76 24.11
C LEU A 112 11.91 5.44 23.47
N ALA A 113 12.32 5.23 22.23
CA ALA A 113 12.06 4.03 21.45
C ALA A 113 13.16 3.84 20.41
N ILE A 114 13.18 2.70 19.77
CA ILE A 114 14.09 2.38 18.66
C ILE A 114 13.32 1.61 17.61
N THR A 115 13.59 1.92 16.34
CA THR A 115 13.18 1.11 15.20
C THR A 115 14.39 0.35 14.66
N THR A 116 14.42 -0.98 14.84
CA THR A 116 15.37 -1.86 14.16
C THR A 116 14.89 -2.17 12.74
N ARG A 117 15.79 -2.60 11.86
CA ARG A 117 15.44 -2.89 10.47
C ARG A 117 16.31 -3.97 9.85
N TRP A 118 15.69 -4.79 9.03
CA TRP A 118 16.38 -5.75 8.17
C TRP A 118 16.13 -5.45 6.70
N THR A 119 17.14 -5.65 5.86
CA THR A 119 17.08 -5.40 4.42
C THR A 119 17.59 -6.58 3.62
N ILE A 120 16.99 -6.78 2.45
CA ILE A 120 17.43 -7.74 1.44
C ILE A 120 18.10 -6.95 0.33
N GLY A 121 19.35 -7.34 -0.02
CA GLY A 121 20.10 -6.64 -1.07
C GLY A 121 20.45 -5.19 -0.73
N GLY A 122 20.39 -4.80 0.55
CA GLY A 122 20.78 -3.47 1.05
C GLY A 122 19.74 -2.37 0.86
N SER A 123 18.79 -2.51 -0.06
CA SER A 123 17.82 -1.45 -0.39
C SER A 123 16.36 -1.83 -0.18
N THR A 124 16.05 -3.13 -0.15
CA THR A 124 14.68 -3.60 0.07
C THR A 124 14.49 -3.91 1.54
N ARG A 125 13.57 -3.19 2.19
CA ARG A 125 13.21 -3.46 3.59
C ARG A 125 12.41 -4.75 3.68
N ALA A 126 12.75 -5.60 4.63
CA ALA A 126 12.10 -6.88 4.86
C ALA A 126 11.44 -6.94 6.23
N GLU A 127 11.99 -6.20 7.22
CA GLU A 127 11.49 -6.14 8.59
C GLU A 127 11.79 -4.79 9.20
N ALA A 128 10.92 -4.35 10.10
CA ALA A 128 11.12 -3.20 10.98
C ALA A 128 10.37 -3.40 12.30
N ASP A 129 11.12 -3.49 13.39
CA ASP A 129 10.54 -3.61 14.73
C ASP A 129 10.64 -2.30 15.48
N VAL A 130 9.65 -2.02 16.30
CA VAL A 130 9.62 -0.84 17.15
C VAL A 130 9.60 -1.27 18.61
N VAL A 131 10.62 -0.87 19.36
CA VAL A 131 10.75 -1.20 20.78
C VAL A 131 10.68 0.08 21.61
N PHE A 132 9.63 0.21 22.42
CA PHE A 132 9.44 1.33 23.34
C PHE A 132 10.14 1.05 24.66
N ASN A 133 10.92 2.01 25.16
CA ASN A 133 11.71 1.86 26.37
C ASN A 133 10.83 1.96 27.64
N THR A 134 10.81 0.91 28.42
CA THR A 134 10.04 0.84 29.70
C THR A 134 10.59 1.74 30.80
N ALA A 135 11.77 2.34 30.65
CA ALA A 135 12.34 3.27 31.62
C ALA A 135 11.56 4.60 31.72
N PHE A 136 10.72 4.90 30.73
CA PHE A 136 9.92 6.13 30.67
C PHE A 136 8.47 5.90 31.11
N GLN A 137 7.79 7.00 31.46
CA GLN A 137 6.35 6.98 31.76
C GLN A 137 5.57 7.25 30.46
N TRP A 138 4.60 6.39 30.17
CA TRP A 138 3.82 6.41 28.94
C TRP A 138 2.34 6.65 29.20
N ASN A 139 1.73 7.41 28.29
CA ASN A 139 0.28 7.57 28.16
C ASN A 139 -0.05 7.86 26.69
N ALA A 140 -1.29 8.14 26.33
CA ALA A 140 -1.67 8.72 25.05
C ALA A 140 -2.48 9.98 25.30
N TYR A 141 -2.11 11.07 24.64
CA TYR A 141 -2.77 12.39 24.77
C TYR A 141 -2.44 13.27 23.57
N ARG A 142 -3.00 14.46 23.50
CA ARG A 142 -2.72 15.46 22.47
C ARG A 142 -2.11 16.70 23.08
N GLY A 143 -1.40 17.46 22.24
CA GLY A 143 -0.77 18.72 22.61
C GLY A 143 0.61 18.57 23.25
N ASN A 144 1.03 19.55 24.02
CA ASN A 144 2.39 19.61 24.56
C ASN A 144 2.76 18.44 25.45
N VAL A 145 4.05 18.13 25.51
CA VAL A 145 4.61 17.15 26.45
C VAL A 145 4.15 17.49 27.86
N ARG A 146 3.66 16.48 28.56
CA ARG A 146 3.12 16.59 29.94
C ARG A 146 4.13 16.08 30.95
N THR A 147 3.95 16.45 32.18
CA THR A 147 4.70 15.92 33.31
C THR A 147 3.76 15.19 34.28
N ALA A 148 4.23 14.11 34.84
CA ALA A 148 3.56 13.40 35.91
C ALA A 148 4.59 12.98 36.98
N ASN A 149 4.31 13.26 38.24
CA ASN A 149 5.20 12.96 39.36
C ASN A 149 6.62 13.55 39.19
N GLY A 150 6.72 14.77 38.59
CA GLY A 150 7.99 15.44 38.37
C GLY A 150 8.86 14.86 37.24
N ARG A 151 8.31 13.97 36.42
CA ARG A 151 8.97 13.39 35.24
C ARG A 151 8.11 13.58 34.01
N ASP A 152 8.75 13.59 32.85
CA ASP A 152 8.03 13.65 31.59
C ASP A 152 7.14 12.42 31.42
N LEU A 153 5.89 12.67 31.01
CA LEU A 153 4.91 11.68 30.63
C LEU A 153 4.80 11.69 29.12
N TRP A 154 5.36 10.69 28.47
CA TRP A 154 5.45 10.63 27.02
C TRP A 154 4.17 10.16 26.37
N ASP A 155 3.77 10.82 25.29
CA ASP A 155 2.66 10.44 24.44
C ASP A 155 3.09 9.33 23.48
N LEU A 156 2.58 8.11 23.71
CA LEU A 156 2.93 6.95 22.89
C LEU A 156 2.57 7.15 21.42
N ARG A 157 1.43 7.75 21.09
CA ARG A 157 1.03 7.99 19.71
C ARG A 157 2.02 8.90 18.97
N ARG A 158 2.51 9.94 19.63
CA ARG A 158 3.54 10.85 19.09
C ARG A 158 4.84 10.10 18.79
N VAL A 159 5.33 9.33 19.76
CA VAL A 159 6.55 8.52 19.58
C VAL A 159 6.32 7.44 18.53
N ALA A 160 5.15 6.80 18.51
CA ALA A 160 4.80 5.82 17.47
C ALA A 160 4.76 6.45 16.07
N LEU A 161 4.25 7.68 15.92
CA LEU A 161 4.31 8.39 14.63
C LEU A 161 5.75 8.57 14.17
N HIS A 162 6.67 8.94 15.07
CA HIS A 162 8.09 9.07 14.76
C HIS A 162 8.70 7.72 14.37
N GLU A 163 8.54 6.70 15.19
CA GLU A 163 9.12 5.38 14.95
C GLU A 163 8.57 4.71 13.66
N PHE A 164 7.29 4.88 13.39
CA PHE A 164 6.70 4.38 12.13
C PHE A 164 7.20 5.14 10.91
N GLY A 165 7.67 6.39 11.06
CA GLY A 165 8.43 7.09 10.05
C GLY A 165 9.76 6.40 9.73
N HIS A 166 10.50 5.95 10.76
CA HIS A 166 11.69 5.10 10.58
C HIS A 166 11.32 3.75 9.96
N ALA A 167 10.23 3.13 10.40
CA ALA A 167 9.73 1.90 9.79
C ALA A 167 9.39 2.10 8.30
N LEU A 168 8.93 3.27 7.87
CA LEU A 168 8.77 3.61 6.44
C LEU A 168 10.11 3.79 5.72
N GLY A 169 11.14 4.26 6.39
CA GLY A 169 12.46 4.53 5.79
C GLY A 169 12.90 5.99 5.87
N LEU A 170 12.21 6.79 6.67
CA LEU A 170 12.64 8.15 6.99
C LEU A 170 13.79 8.11 8.01
N ASP A 171 14.62 9.11 7.96
CA ASP A 171 15.72 9.35 8.87
C ASP A 171 15.54 10.71 9.54
N HIS A 172 16.38 11.05 10.50
CA HIS A 172 16.37 12.34 11.19
C HIS A 172 16.94 13.45 10.28
N PRO A 173 16.12 14.43 9.87
CA PRO A 173 16.61 15.52 9.02
C PRO A 173 17.65 16.41 9.73
N ASP A 174 17.52 16.64 11.03
CA ASP A 174 18.47 17.43 11.83
C ASP A 174 19.84 16.76 11.95
N ASP A 175 19.94 15.43 12.02
CA ASP A 175 21.20 14.68 12.00
C ASP A 175 21.91 14.82 10.64
N GLN A 176 21.17 15.12 9.57
CA GLN A 176 21.70 15.42 8.24
C GLN A 176 21.98 16.94 8.05
N GLY A 177 21.98 17.70 9.14
CA GLY A 177 22.27 19.13 9.15
C GLY A 177 21.15 20.02 8.63
N GLN A 178 19.95 19.51 8.49
CA GLN A 178 18.78 20.25 8.02
C GLN A 178 18.10 20.96 9.20
N ARG A 179 17.55 22.14 8.94
CA ARG A 179 16.86 22.96 9.96
C ARG A 179 15.39 23.09 9.58
N VAL A 180 14.63 22.07 9.88
CA VAL A 180 13.20 21.98 9.57
C VAL A 180 12.39 21.61 10.81
N ASP A 181 11.16 22.09 10.87
CA ASP A 181 10.21 21.60 11.84
C ASP A 181 9.66 20.26 11.33
N ALA A 182 10.12 19.17 11.93
CA ALA A 182 9.72 17.83 11.57
C ALA A 182 9.46 16.99 12.82
N LEU A 183 8.45 16.15 12.77
CA LEU A 183 8.25 15.12 13.80
C LEU A 183 9.40 14.11 13.79
N MET A 184 10.01 13.92 12.60
CA MET A 184 11.17 13.06 12.41
C MET A 184 12.50 13.64 12.90
N ASN A 185 12.55 14.83 13.52
CA ASN A 185 13.77 15.31 14.17
C ASN A 185 14.18 14.39 15.32
N SER A 186 15.50 14.23 15.53
CA SER A 186 16.10 13.33 16.53
C SER A 186 15.64 13.62 17.97
N LEU A 187 15.24 14.86 18.24
CA LEU A 187 14.70 15.27 19.53
C LEU A 187 13.20 15.54 19.41
N LEU A 188 12.41 14.67 20.04
CA LEU A 188 10.97 14.84 20.12
C LEU A 188 10.61 16.00 21.06
N GLY A 189 9.82 16.95 20.54
CA GLY A 189 9.30 18.10 21.28
C GLY A 189 7.77 18.08 21.39
N ASN A 190 7.18 19.26 21.28
CA ASN A 190 5.73 19.47 21.39
C ASN A 190 4.94 19.11 20.12
N LEU A 191 5.60 18.80 19.00
CA LEU A 191 4.92 18.32 17.79
C LEU A 191 4.27 16.97 18.08
N ASP A 192 2.97 16.85 17.83
CA ASP A 192 2.18 15.62 18.03
C ASP A 192 1.47 15.17 16.76
N SER A 193 1.87 15.74 15.62
CA SER A 193 1.33 15.45 14.29
C SER A 193 2.40 15.55 13.23
N LEU A 194 2.21 14.87 12.10
CA LEU A 194 3.12 14.95 10.96
C LEU A 194 3.16 16.36 10.38
N THR A 195 4.35 16.83 10.08
CA THR A 195 4.56 18.09 9.41
C THR A 195 4.54 17.93 7.89
N ALA A 196 4.58 19.04 7.17
CA ALA A 196 4.69 19.00 5.70
C ALA A 196 5.99 18.32 5.24
N ASP A 197 7.05 18.41 6.03
CA ASP A 197 8.35 17.80 5.77
C ASP A 197 8.29 16.27 5.91
N ASP A 198 7.74 15.77 7.01
CA ASP A 198 7.53 14.33 7.24
C ASP A 198 6.70 13.71 6.12
N ILE A 199 5.61 14.39 5.74
CA ILE A 199 4.71 13.96 4.66
C ILE A 199 5.44 13.96 3.31
N ALA A 200 6.26 14.98 3.03
CA ALA A 200 7.05 15.05 1.80
C ALA A 200 8.07 13.90 1.73
N GLY A 201 8.71 13.57 2.86
CA GLY A 201 9.62 12.44 2.98
C GLY A 201 8.92 11.11 2.67
N ALA A 202 7.79 10.84 3.31
CA ALA A 202 7.01 9.63 3.07
C ALA A 202 6.53 9.52 1.60
N LYS A 203 6.05 10.64 1.03
CA LYS A 203 5.66 10.70 -0.38
C LYS A 203 6.84 10.51 -1.34
N SER A 204 8.05 10.91 -0.97
CA SER A 204 9.25 10.66 -1.78
C SER A 204 9.57 9.17 -1.89
N LEU A 205 9.25 8.39 -0.86
CA LEU A 205 9.46 6.94 -0.82
C LEU A 205 8.29 6.17 -1.42
N TYR A 206 7.06 6.58 -1.12
CA TYR A 206 5.82 5.81 -1.34
C TYR A 206 4.67 6.62 -1.92
N GLY A 207 4.85 7.88 -2.18
CA GLY A 207 3.88 8.66 -2.93
C GLY A 207 3.91 8.25 -4.40
N SER A 208 2.77 8.21 -5.02
CA SER A 208 2.71 8.16 -6.47
C SER A 208 3.37 9.43 -7.00
N GLY A 209 4.60 9.31 -7.45
CA GLY A 209 5.33 10.44 -8.06
C GLY A 209 4.59 10.97 -9.28
N GLY A 210 3.56 11.77 -9.06
CA GLY A 210 2.85 12.49 -10.13
C GLY A 210 2.14 11.65 -11.19
N VAL A 211 2.18 10.33 -11.09
CA VAL A 211 1.44 9.43 -11.99
C VAL A 211 0.27 8.87 -11.21
N THR A 212 -0.78 9.64 -11.10
CA THR A 212 -2.10 9.06 -10.83
C THR A 212 -2.36 8.08 -11.97
N SER A 213 -2.26 6.79 -11.70
CA SER A 213 -2.82 5.83 -12.63
C SER A 213 -4.33 6.09 -12.59
N ASN A 214 -4.85 6.76 -13.61
CA ASN A 214 -6.29 6.97 -13.81
C ASN A 214 -7.00 5.65 -14.18
N VAL A 215 -6.40 4.51 -13.84
CA VAL A 215 -7.01 3.21 -14.00
C VAL A 215 -7.95 2.99 -12.81
N SER A 216 -9.16 3.47 -12.96
CA SER A 216 -10.23 3.20 -12.01
C SER A 216 -10.80 1.83 -12.29
N PHE A 217 -10.58 0.88 -11.39
CA PHE A 217 -11.26 -0.41 -11.46
C PHE A 217 -12.75 -0.24 -11.16
N PRO A 218 -13.60 -1.00 -11.84
CA PRO A 218 -15.03 -0.95 -11.59
C PRO A 218 -15.37 -1.39 -10.15
N PRO A 219 -16.42 -0.84 -9.54
CA PRO A 219 -16.92 -1.30 -8.26
C PRO A 219 -17.22 -2.80 -8.27
N ARG A 220 -17.03 -3.48 -7.14
CA ARG A 220 -17.14 -4.96 -7.04
C ARG A 220 -18.49 -5.53 -7.50
N ASN A 221 -19.58 -4.77 -7.36
CA ASN A 221 -20.89 -5.21 -7.80
C ASN A 221 -21.04 -5.27 -9.33
N GLU A 222 -20.34 -4.44 -10.10
CA GLU A 222 -20.45 -4.44 -11.55
C GLU A 222 -19.93 -5.71 -12.23
N PRO A 223 -18.71 -6.23 -11.89
CA PRO A 223 -18.25 -7.51 -12.39
C PRO A 223 -19.16 -8.67 -12.02
N ASN A 224 -19.74 -8.66 -10.82
CA ASN A 224 -20.70 -9.69 -10.43
C ASN A 224 -21.99 -9.63 -11.27
N ASP A 225 -22.53 -8.45 -11.48
CA ASP A 225 -23.68 -8.25 -12.35
C ASP A 225 -23.40 -8.70 -13.80
N PHE A 226 -22.23 -8.34 -14.35
CA PHE A 226 -21.79 -8.85 -15.65
C PHE A 226 -21.72 -10.38 -15.68
N PHE A 227 -21.19 -10.99 -14.64
CA PHE A 227 -21.06 -12.44 -14.55
C PHE A 227 -22.42 -13.15 -14.54
N GLN A 228 -23.40 -12.63 -13.81
CA GLN A 228 -24.76 -13.17 -13.82
C GLN A 228 -25.42 -13.04 -15.20
N GLN A 229 -25.21 -11.92 -15.87
CA GLN A 229 -25.70 -11.74 -17.25
C GLN A 229 -25.00 -12.67 -18.24
N LEU A 230 -23.70 -12.94 -18.05
CA LEU A 230 -22.93 -13.89 -18.87
C LEU A 230 -23.49 -15.32 -18.73
N ILE A 231 -23.79 -15.77 -17.51
CA ILE A 231 -24.45 -17.07 -17.26
C ILE A 231 -25.78 -17.14 -17.99
N ALA A 232 -26.60 -16.11 -17.90
CA ALA A 232 -27.89 -16.05 -18.57
C ALA A 232 -27.74 -16.08 -20.10
N LEU A 233 -26.76 -15.37 -20.65
CA LEU A 233 -26.46 -15.38 -22.08
C LEU A 233 -26.14 -16.81 -22.59
N TYR A 234 -25.25 -17.52 -21.88
CA TYR A 234 -24.88 -18.86 -22.25
C TYR A 234 -26.07 -19.84 -22.21
N ARG A 235 -26.91 -19.76 -21.16
CA ARG A 235 -28.11 -20.56 -21.03
C ARG A 235 -29.13 -20.26 -22.12
N ASP A 236 -29.46 -18.99 -22.32
CA ASP A 236 -30.62 -18.59 -23.07
C ASP A 236 -30.33 -18.38 -24.56
N ARG A 237 -29.08 -18.08 -24.94
CA ARG A 237 -28.71 -17.73 -26.31
C ARG A 237 -27.86 -18.80 -27.02
N LEU A 238 -27.03 -19.49 -26.30
CA LEU A 238 -26.12 -20.47 -26.87
C LEU A 238 -26.57 -21.91 -26.63
N GLY A 239 -27.69 -22.11 -25.92
CA GLY A 239 -28.23 -23.46 -25.63
C GLY A 239 -27.31 -24.33 -24.79
N ALA A 240 -26.27 -23.75 -24.22
CA ALA A 240 -25.32 -24.44 -23.36
C ALA A 240 -25.92 -24.65 -21.97
N ALA A 241 -25.80 -25.86 -21.45
CA ALA A 241 -26.20 -26.11 -20.07
C ALA A 241 -25.35 -25.24 -19.13
N SER A 242 -25.97 -24.28 -18.49
CA SER A 242 -25.31 -23.51 -17.48
C SER A 242 -25.17 -24.36 -16.24
N VAL A 243 -24.15 -25.13 -16.22
CA VAL A 243 -23.79 -25.81 -15.01
C VAL A 243 -22.52 -25.22 -14.54
N THR A 244 -22.60 -24.41 -13.52
CA THR A 244 -21.38 -23.97 -12.99
C THR A 244 -21.38 -24.09 -11.59
N THR A 245 -20.42 -24.74 -11.17
CA THR A 245 -20.05 -24.56 -9.85
C THR A 245 -18.70 -23.99 -9.83
N TYR A 246 -18.62 -22.84 -9.44
CA TYR A 246 -17.47 -22.32 -8.84
C TYR A 246 -17.77 -22.27 -7.35
N VAL A 247 -16.80 -22.52 -6.50
CA VAL A 247 -17.01 -22.63 -5.04
C VAL A 247 -17.93 -21.55 -4.51
N ASP A 248 -17.80 -20.39 -5.08
CA ASP A 248 -18.57 -19.21 -4.80
C ASP A 248 -18.51 -18.35 -6.08
N PRO A 249 -19.59 -18.25 -6.86
CA PRO A 249 -19.57 -17.50 -8.11
C PRO A 249 -19.20 -16.02 -7.91
N GLU A 250 -19.67 -15.41 -6.82
CA GLU A 250 -19.30 -14.06 -6.47
C GLU A 250 -17.82 -13.96 -6.07
N GLY A 251 -17.34 -14.88 -5.27
CA GLY A 251 -15.93 -15.00 -4.89
C GLY A 251 -15.02 -15.19 -6.08
N ALA A 252 -15.40 -16.06 -7.02
CA ALA A 252 -14.63 -16.29 -8.24
C ALA A 252 -14.42 -15.01 -9.04
N VAL A 253 -15.48 -14.24 -9.26
CA VAL A 253 -15.43 -13.00 -10.03
C VAL A 253 -14.64 -11.93 -9.27
N VAL A 254 -14.83 -11.81 -7.98
CA VAL A 254 -14.09 -10.86 -7.13
C VAL A 254 -12.59 -11.14 -7.18
N TRP A 255 -12.19 -12.39 -7.03
CA TRP A 255 -10.77 -12.77 -7.03
C TRP A 255 -10.13 -12.69 -8.41
N LEU A 256 -10.85 -12.99 -9.47
CA LEU A 256 -10.39 -12.75 -10.83
C LEU A 256 -10.22 -11.23 -11.10
N SER A 257 -11.10 -10.42 -10.56
CA SER A 257 -11.00 -8.95 -10.62
C SER A 257 -9.75 -8.45 -9.89
N GLU A 258 -9.48 -8.96 -8.70
CA GLU A 258 -8.27 -8.61 -7.94
C GLU A 258 -7.00 -9.11 -8.67
N TYR A 259 -7.02 -10.31 -9.24
CA TYR A 259 -5.92 -10.78 -10.07
C TYR A 259 -5.67 -9.84 -11.28
N ALA A 260 -6.71 -9.46 -12.01
CA ALA A 260 -6.60 -8.51 -13.12
C ALA A 260 -6.06 -7.16 -12.65
N ARG A 261 -6.49 -6.66 -11.47
CA ARG A 261 -5.98 -5.44 -10.85
C ARG A 261 -4.47 -5.52 -10.59
N TYR A 262 -3.98 -6.64 -10.06
CA TYR A 262 -2.55 -6.82 -9.85
C TYR A 262 -1.77 -6.92 -11.16
N ARG A 263 -2.28 -7.63 -12.16
CA ARG A 263 -1.64 -7.75 -13.47
C ARG A 263 -1.55 -6.39 -14.20
N VAL A 264 -2.62 -5.61 -14.17
CA VAL A 264 -2.64 -4.22 -14.68
C VAL A 264 -1.71 -3.33 -13.86
N GLY A 265 -1.59 -3.56 -12.56
CA GLY A 265 -0.61 -2.93 -11.68
C GLY A 265 0.79 -3.53 -11.77
N LEU A 266 1.17 -4.04 -12.94
CA LEU A 266 2.51 -4.52 -13.31
C LEU A 266 3.09 -5.62 -12.41
N CYS A 267 2.27 -6.33 -11.64
CA CYS A 267 2.70 -7.57 -11.00
C CYS A 267 2.86 -8.67 -12.06
N ASP A 268 3.90 -9.48 -11.95
CA ASP A 268 3.99 -10.73 -12.72
C ASP A 268 2.89 -11.71 -12.31
N HIS A 269 2.73 -12.80 -13.07
CA HIS A 269 1.69 -13.79 -12.82
C HIS A 269 1.75 -14.39 -11.42
N GLY A 270 2.93 -14.85 -10.98
CA GLY A 270 3.09 -15.48 -9.67
C GLY A 270 2.84 -14.52 -8.50
N THR A 271 3.36 -13.31 -8.61
CA THR A 271 3.13 -12.25 -7.61
C THR A 271 1.65 -11.86 -7.53
N ALA A 272 0.96 -11.71 -8.65
CA ALA A 272 -0.46 -11.39 -8.68
C ALA A 272 -1.29 -12.49 -8.00
N GLN A 273 -1.01 -13.76 -8.32
CA GLN A 273 -1.67 -14.93 -7.70
C GLN A 273 -1.41 -14.97 -6.19
N SER A 274 -0.16 -14.84 -5.75
CA SER A 274 0.21 -14.87 -4.32
C SER A 274 -0.49 -13.76 -3.53
N ARG A 275 -0.62 -12.57 -4.10
CA ARG A 275 -1.32 -11.45 -3.46
C ARG A 275 -2.81 -11.69 -3.31
N VAL A 276 -3.46 -12.25 -4.32
CA VAL A 276 -4.87 -12.65 -4.19
C VAL A 276 -5.05 -13.70 -3.10
N PHE A 277 -4.18 -14.72 -3.07
CA PHE A 277 -4.26 -15.77 -2.05
C PHE A 277 -4.04 -15.22 -0.64
N SER A 278 -3.09 -14.30 -0.48
CA SER A 278 -2.90 -13.60 0.80
C SER A 278 -4.13 -12.79 1.22
N GLN A 279 -4.84 -12.17 0.26
CA GLN A 279 -6.10 -11.48 0.57
C GLN A 279 -7.21 -12.44 0.99
N ILE A 280 -7.29 -13.61 0.36
CA ILE A 280 -8.26 -14.65 0.74
C ILE A 280 -8.01 -15.10 2.19
N ASP A 281 -6.74 -15.31 2.55
CA ASP A 281 -6.34 -15.79 3.88
C ASP A 281 -6.49 -14.72 4.98
N SER A 282 -6.16 -13.46 4.66
CA SER A 282 -6.06 -12.39 5.65
C SER A 282 -7.24 -11.42 5.65
N GLY A 283 -8.05 -11.42 4.58
CA GLY A 283 -9.09 -10.40 4.36
C GLY A 283 -8.55 -9.00 4.03
N VAL A 284 -7.23 -8.85 3.88
CA VAL A 284 -6.57 -7.55 3.70
C VAL A 284 -6.19 -7.33 2.24
N SER A 285 -6.61 -6.21 1.68
CA SER A 285 -6.23 -5.82 0.31
C SER A 285 -4.77 -5.36 0.27
N ILE A 286 -4.02 -5.88 -0.69
CA ILE A 286 -2.60 -5.59 -0.89
C ILE A 286 -2.44 -4.61 -2.07
N GLY A 287 -1.43 -3.75 -2.04
CA GLY A 287 -1.14 -2.81 -3.13
C GLY A 287 -0.68 -3.49 -4.43
N VAL A 288 -0.76 -2.81 -5.56
CA VAL A 288 -0.21 -3.25 -6.85
C VAL A 288 1.33 -3.15 -6.87
N CYS A 289 2.00 -3.80 -7.82
CA CYS A 289 3.46 -3.83 -7.88
C CYS A 289 4.06 -2.53 -8.37
N ALA A 290 3.39 -1.88 -9.33
CA ALA A 290 3.76 -0.58 -9.84
C ALA A 290 2.55 0.11 -10.46
N LEU A 291 2.69 1.39 -10.77
CA LEU A 291 1.65 2.13 -11.46
C LEU A 291 1.81 1.96 -12.97
N THR A 292 0.70 1.67 -13.65
CA THR A 292 0.67 1.61 -15.11
C THR A 292 0.84 3.04 -15.67
N PRO A 293 1.80 3.28 -16.57
CA PRO A 293 1.93 4.57 -17.22
C PRO A 293 0.65 4.96 -17.98
N ALA A 294 0.36 6.26 -18.03
CA ALA A 294 -0.78 6.77 -18.78
C ALA A 294 -0.70 6.34 -20.25
N GLY A 295 -1.70 5.65 -20.74
CA GLY A 295 -1.85 5.27 -22.16
C GLY A 295 -1.64 3.80 -22.50
N ALA A 296 -1.08 2.97 -21.63
CA ALA A 296 -0.90 1.54 -21.90
C ALA A 296 -1.35 0.70 -20.71
N ILE A 297 -2.48 0.04 -20.82
CA ILE A 297 -2.96 -0.91 -19.81
C ILE A 297 -2.59 -2.32 -20.30
N PRO A 298 -1.55 -2.96 -19.70
CA PRO A 298 -1.19 -4.32 -20.07
C PRO A 298 -2.22 -5.29 -19.49
N PHE A 299 -2.90 -6.03 -20.35
CA PHE A 299 -3.79 -7.12 -19.92
C PHE A 299 -3.04 -8.44 -19.88
N PRO A 300 -3.35 -9.32 -18.91
CA PRO A 300 -2.73 -10.62 -18.85
C PRO A 300 -3.12 -11.47 -20.08
N PRO A 301 -2.21 -12.32 -20.58
CA PRO A 301 -2.54 -13.33 -21.59
C PRO A 301 -3.64 -14.29 -21.10
N ARG A 302 -4.43 -14.82 -22.02
CA ARG A 302 -5.56 -15.72 -21.71
C ARG A 302 -5.15 -16.94 -20.88
N ASN A 303 -4.01 -17.55 -21.21
CA ASN A 303 -3.50 -18.72 -20.50
C ASN A 303 -3.14 -18.42 -19.04
N GLU A 304 -2.66 -17.23 -18.72
CA GLU A 304 -2.37 -16.85 -17.33
C GLU A 304 -3.65 -16.72 -16.51
N GLY A 305 -4.70 -16.14 -17.08
CA GLY A 305 -6.01 -16.07 -16.44
C GLY A 305 -6.58 -17.47 -16.14
N LEU A 306 -6.47 -18.40 -17.09
CA LEU A 306 -6.89 -19.79 -16.88
C LEU A 306 -6.06 -20.49 -15.80
N GLN A 307 -4.74 -20.34 -15.80
CA GLN A 307 -3.86 -20.88 -14.76
C GLN A 307 -4.21 -20.33 -13.39
N PHE A 308 -4.51 -19.04 -13.30
CA PHE A 308 -4.97 -18.43 -12.05
C PHE A 308 -6.29 -19.05 -11.57
N MET A 309 -7.26 -19.26 -12.44
CA MET A 309 -8.56 -19.87 -12.09
C MET A 309 -8.41 -21.29 -11.57
N ILE A 310 -7.55 -22.08 -12.19
CA ILE A 310 -7.24 -23.45 -11.72
C ILE A 310 -6.63 -23.40 -10.32
N ALA A 311 -5.62 -22.55 -10.13
CA ALA A 311 -4.95 -22.39 -8.84
C ALA A 311 -5.89 -21.84 -7.76
N LEU A 312 -6.81 -20.93 -8.12
CA LEU A 312 -7.82 -20.42 -7.21
C LEU A 312 -8.78 -21.54 -6.76
N ASN A 313 -9.21 -22.39 -7.68
CA ASN A 313 -10.05 -23.53 -7.38
C ASN A 313 -9.37 -24.51 -6.42
N ASP A 314 -8.10 -24.82 -6.64
CA ASP A 314 -7.29 -25.64 -5.74
C ASP A 314 -7.11 -24.97 -4.36
N LYS A 315 -6.89 -23.67 -4.32
CA LYS A 315 -6.82 -22.90 -3.08
C LYS A 315 -8.08 -23.05 -2.24
N TYR A 316 -9.25 -22.92 -2.85
CA TYR A 316 -10.53 -23.08 -2.15
C TYR A 316 -10.73 -24.51 -1.65
N ARG A 317 -10.38 -25.51 -2.44
CA ARG A 317 -10.49 -26.93 -2.04
C ARG A 317 -9.53 -27.26 -0.91
N ASP A 318 -8.26 -26.93 -1.07
CA ASP A 318 -7.20 -27.45 -0.20
C ASP A 318 -6.96 -26.61 1.04
N SER A 319 -7.14 -25.28 0.95
CA SER A 319 -6.83 -24.37 2.04
C SER A 319 -8.04 -23.92 2.85
N LEU A 320 -9.23 -23.88 2.26
CA LEU A 320 -10.44 -23.43 2.94
C LEU A 320 -11.40 -24.57 3.26
N GLY A 321 -11.05 -25.83 2.92
CA GLY A 321 -11.86 -27.01 3.19
C GLY A 321 -13.22 -27.01 2.47
N ARG A 322 -13.39 -26.20 1.44
CA ARG A 322 -14.61 -26.11 0.66
C ARG A 322 -14.55 -27.11 -0.49
N PRO A 323 -15.65 -27.81 -0.80
CA PRO A 323 -15.67 -28.68 -1.96
C PRO A 323 -15.48 -27.83 -3.22
N ALA A 324 -14.45 -28.12 -3.96
CA ALA A 324 -14.26 -27.56 -5.29
C ALA A 324 -15.28 -28.17 -6.22
N THR A 325 -16.37 -27.50 -6.38
CA THR A 325 -17.35 -27.92 -7.37
C THR A 325 -17.53 -26.74 -8.29
N SER A 326 -17.16 -26.89 -9.53
CA SER A 326 -17.48 -25.82 -10.40
C SER A 326 -17.56 -26.22 -11.79
N SER A 327 -18.54 -25.79 -12.43
CA SER A 327 -18.47 -25.66 -13.83
C SER A 327 -19.05 -24.33 -14.19
N PHE A 328 -18.35 -23.64 -14.88
CA PHE A 328 -18.84 -22.57 -15.67
C PHE A 328 -18.88 -23.08 -17.10
N VAL A 329 -19.84 -22.82 -17.88
CA VAL A 329 -20.11 -23.37 -19.22
C VAL A 329 -18.87 -23.93 -19.92
N ASP A 330 -17.82 -23.17 -19.89
CA ASP A 330 -16.44 -23.59 -20.01
C ASP A 330 -15.58 -22.64 -19.20
N ASN A 331 -14.63 -23.15 -18.41
CA ASN A 331 -13.80 -22.33 -17.54
C ASN A 331 -12.96 -21.33 -18.32
N GLU A 332 -12.53 -21.70 -19.51
CA GLU A 332 -11.76 -20.79 -20.38
C GLU A 332 -12.64 -19.65 -20.87
N GLY A 333 -13.85 -19.91 -21.30
CA GLY A 333 -14.81 -18.91 -21.75
C GLY A 333 -15.14 -17.90 -20.67
N ALA A 334 -15.39 -18.37 -19.45
CA ALA A 334 -15.67 -17.51 -18.32
C ALA A 334 -14.52 -16.55 -18.04
N VAL A 335 -13.31 -17.06 -17.92
CA VAL A 335 -12.12 -16.25 -17.62
C VAL A 335 -11.85 -15.24 -18.73
N VAL A 336 -11.91 -15.66 -19.97
CA VAL A 336 -11.68 -14.80 -21.13
C VAL A 336 -12.66 -13.63 -21.15
N TRP A 337 -13.94 -13.90 -20.97
CA TRP A 337 -14.97 -12.87 -21.10
C TRP A 337 -14.98 -11.91 -19.92
N VAL A 338 -14.68 -12.36 -18.72
CA VAL A 338 -14.52 -11.46 -17.57
C VAL A 338 -13.28 -10.55 -17.76
N LEU A 339 -12.17 -11.09 -18.28
CA LEU A 339 -11.00 -10.27 -18.60
C LEU A 339 -11.28 -9.27 -19.73
N GLU A 340 -12.02 -9.66 -20.79
CA GLU A 340 -12.46 -8.75 -21.84
C GLU A 340 -13.38 -7.64 -21.29
N TYR A 341 -14.30 -7.98 -20.40
CA TYR A 341 -15.13 -6.99 -19.73
C TYR A 341 -14.25 -5.95 -18.99
N PHE A 342 -13.26 -6.41 -18.21
CA PHE A 342 -12.33 -5.50 -17.55
C PHE A 342 -11.54 -4.65 -18.55
N ARG A 343 -11.12 -5.21 -19.67
CA ARG A 343 -10.43 -4.47 -20.72
C ARG A 343 -11.27 -3.27 -21.21
N TYR A 344 -12.56 -3.46 -21.44
CA TYR A 344 -13.45 -2.36 -21.82
C TYR A 344 -13.68 -1.36 -20.69
N ARG A 345 -13.91 -1.84 -19.47
CA ARG A 345 -14.11 -0.95 -18.30
C ARG A 345 -12.89 -0.05 -18.05
N LEU A 346 -11.70 -0.59 -18.15
CA LEU A 346 -10.45 0.16 -17.95
C LEU A 346 -10.17 1.13 -19.11
N ASN A 347 -10.67 0.86 -20.29
CA ASN A 347 -10.66 1.78 -21.43
C ASN A 347 -11.86 2.74 -21.41
N ARG A 348 -12.43 3.01 -20.25
CA ARG A 348 -13.47 4.01 -19.98
C ARG A 348 -14.86 3.71 -20.54
N CYS A 349 -15.14 2.50 -21.00
CA CYS A 349 -16.50 2.10 -21.32
C CYS A 349 -17.37 2.10 -20.04
N GLY A 350 -18.62 2.54 -20.15
CA GLY A 350 -19.60 2.33 -19.10
C GLY A 350 -19.90 0.84 -18.88
N HIS A 351 -20.50 0.47 -17.74
CA HIS A 351 -20.83 -0.93 -17.44
C HIS A 351 -21.66 -1.58 -18.55
N GLY A 352 -22.75 -0.96 -18.99
CA GLY A 352 -23.61 -1.46 -20.04
C GLY A 352 -22.92 -1.59 -21.39
N ASP A 353 -22.06 -0.60 -21.77
CA ASP A 353 -21.30 -0.67 -23.02
C ASP A 353 -20.26 -1.80 -23.00
N ALA A 354 -19.55 -2.00 -21.90
CA ALA A 354 -18.60 -3.06 -21.74
C ALA A 354 -19.27 -4.44 -21.86
N THR A 355 -20.41 -4.64 -21.18
CA THR A 355 -21.22 -5.86 -21.26
C THR A 355 -21.69 -6.13 -22.69
N THR A 356 -22.27 -5.13 -23.36
CA THR A 356 -22.75 -5.24 -24.74
C THR A 356 -21.64 -5.64 -25.71
N ARG A 357 -20.47 -5.02 -25.60
CA ARG A 357 -19.32 -5.31 -26.47
C ARG A 357 -18.79 -6.73 -26.29
N VAL A 358 -18.70 -7.21 -25.06
CA VAL A 358 -18.32 -8.62 -24.81
C VAL A 358 -19.35 -9.56 -25.40
N PHE A 359 -20.64 -9.29 -25.22
CA PHE A 359 -21.71 -10.13 -25.78
C PHE A 359 -21.68 -10.16 -27.30
N GLN A 360 -21.40 -9.05 -27.96
CA GLN A 360 -21.20 -8.97 -29.41
C GLN A 360 -20.03 -9.86 -29.88
N GLN A 361 -18.93 -9.87 -29.12
CA GLN A 361 -17.79 -10.77 -29.42
C GLN A 361 -18.18 -12.26 -29.25
N ILE A 362 -18.88 -12.61 -28.18
CA ILE A 362 -19.38 -13.99 -27.97
C ILE A 362 -20.28 -14.44 -29.13
N LEU A 363 -21.10 -13.54 -29.65
CA LEU A 363 -22.00 -13.79 -30.78
C LEU A 363 -21.31 -13.70 -32.15
N GLY A 364 -19.98 -13.62 -32.22
CA GLY A 364 -19.21 -13.65 -33.45
C GLY A 364 -19.13 -12.32 -34.22
N GLN A 365 -19.50 -11.21 -33.58
CA GLN A 365 -19.45 -9.88 -34.20
C GLN A 365 -18.06 -9.23 -34.18
N GLY A 366 -17.01 -9.99 -33.87
CA GLY A 366 -15.63 -9.54 -33.84
C GLY A 366 -15.29 -8.66 -32.62
N ILE A 367 -14.03 -8.26 -32.51
CA ILE A 367 -13.55 -7.38 -31.45
C ILE A 367 -14.07 -5.96 -31.67
N GLN A 368 -14.84 -5.45 -30.74
CA GLN A 368 -15.37 -4.10 -30.81
C GLN A 368 -14.30 -3.06 -30.44
N PRO A 369 -14.34 -1.85 -31.04
CA PRO A 369 -13.40 -0.78 -30.69
C PRO A 369 -13.52 -0.40 -29.21
N THR A 370 -12.44 0.12 -28.64
CA THR A 370 -12.43 0.66 -27.28
C THR A 370 -13.23 1.97 -27.19
N CYS A 371 -13.78 2.27 -26.02
CA CYS A 371 -14.45 3.54 -25.78
C CYS A 371 -13.46 4.68 -25.64
#